data_22da7f1d4058a0ae1521d6fc0ea6917e
#
_entry.id   22da7f1d4058a0ae1521d6fc0ea6917e
#
_cell.length_a   1.000
_cell.length_b   1.000
_cell.length_c   1.000
_cell.angle_alpha   90.00
_cell.angle_beta   90.00
_cell.angle_gamma   90.00
#
_symmetry.space_group_name_H-M   'P 1'
#
loop_
_entity.id
_entity.type
_entity.pdbx_description
1 polymer ?
#
loop_
_entity_poly.entity_id
_entity_poly.type
_entity_poly.pdbx_seq_one_letter_code
_entity_poly.pdbx_strand_id
1 'polypeptide(L)'
;MDGTLFETAPELSDAVNSMLKDLGMTELKRNEIKNFIGKGAENLIKQSLRLSSKKDPGPLFAKAEKLFAHHYSLISANSLMFDGVKKAIVYLKSKDFLLGCVTNKPAIYTEALMNKSRLTEFMDVIVSGDTTKKKKPDPLPILYALNQLNIEPKDAIMIGDSIVDIDAGYAAGTHIFTVPYGYQFGESIISDRVDYAMSNFNELTRIIN
;
A
#
# COMPACT_ATOMS: atom_id res chain seq x y z
N MET A 1 0.65 3.32 -0.22
CA MET A 1 -0.77 3.67 -0.06
C MET A 1 -1.33 3.08 1.20
N ASP A 2 -1.59 1.75 1.23
CA ASP A 2 -1.95 1.00 2.44
C ASP A 2 -0.79 1.12 3.43
N GLY A 3 -1.05 1.49 4.69
CA GLY A 3 -0.01 1.70 5.71
C GLY A 3 0.79 3.01 5.60
N THR A 4 0.70 3.71 4.46
CA THR A 4 1.44 4.97 4.24
C THR A 4 0.50 6.18 4.21
N LEU A 5 -0.51 6.18 3.33
CA LEU A 5 -1.51 7.23 3.20
C LEU A 5 -2.79 6.92 3.98
N PHE A 6 -3.17 5.65 4.03
CA PHE A 6 -4.42 5.18 4.64
C PHE A 6 -4.19 4.02 5.60
N GLU A 7 -4.94 4.02 6.70
CA GLU A 7 -5.08 2.86 7.57
C GLU A 7 -6.13 1.92 6.98
N THR A 8 -5.68 0.93 6.21
CA THR A 8 -6.55 -0.01 5.49
C THR A 8 -6.67 -1.38 6.18
N ALA A 9 -5.93 -1.61 7.26
CA ALA A 9 -5.94 -2.88 7.97
C ALA A 9 -7.32 -3.26 8.56
N PRO A 10 -8.16 -2.33 9.05
CA PRO A 10 -9.50 -2.66 9.50
C PRO A 10 -10.34 -3.30 8.39
N GLU A 11 -10.52 -2.61 7.26
CA GLU A 11 -11.37 -3.06 6.16
C GLU A 11 -10.84 -4.33 5.50
N LEU A 12 -9.51 -4.44 5.33
CA LEU A 12 -8.89 -5.65 4.81
C LEU A 12 -9.11 -6.85 5.72
N SER A 13 -9.03 -6.63 7.05
CA SER A 13 -9.26 -7.69 8.04
C SER A 13 -10.72 -8.14 8.06
N ASP A 14 -11.65 -7.20 7.98
CA ASP A 14 -13.09 -7.49 7.96
C ASP A 14 -13.47 -8.26 6.69
N ALA A 15 -12.92 -7.89 5.53
CA ALA A 15 -13.12 -8.61 4.27
C ALA A 15 -12.53 -10.02 4.29
N VAL A 16 -11.32 -10.19 4.86
CA VAL A 16 -10.68 -11.51 5.03
C VAL A 16 -11.53 -12.39 5.94
N ASN A 17 -11.98 -11.89 7.09
CA ASN A 17 -12.76 -12.68 8.03
C ASN A 17 -14.15 -13.03 7.48
N SER A 18 -14.79 -12.13 6.75
CA SER A 18 -16.03 -12.43 6.03
C SER A 18 -15.83 -13.54 5.00
N MET A 19 -14.76 -13.47 4.22
CA MET A 19 -14.37 -14.54 3.28
C MET A 19 -14.14 -15.89 4.00
N LEU A 20 -13.38 -15.89 5.11
CA LEU A 20 -13.11 -17.10 5.89
C LEU A 20 -14.40 -17.70 6.46
N LYS A 21 -15.29 -16.86 7.00
CA LYS A 21 -16.60 -17.28 7.50
C LYS A 21 -17.46 -17.95 6.42
N ASP A 22 -17.53 -17.36 5.23
CA ASP A 22 -18.28 -17.93 4.10
C ASP A 22 -17.69 -19.27 3.61
N LEU A 23 -16.40 -19.50 3.87
CA LEU A 23 -15.73 -20.76 3.59
C LEU A 23 -15.86 -21.78 4.74
N GLY A 24 -16.55 -21.45 5.85
CA GLY A 24 -16.65 -22.28 7.05
C GLY A 24 -15.32 -22.45 7.79
N MET A 25 -14.43 -21.44 7.69
CA MET A 25 -13.08 -21.46 8.27
C MET A 25 -13.00 -20.56 9.50
N THR A 26 -11.96 -20.78 10.32
CA THR A 26 -11.73 -19.98 11.53
C THR A 26 -11.30 -18.57 11.17
N GLU A 27 -11.92 -17.57 11.78
CA GLU A 27 -11.51 -16.16 11.66
C GLU A 27 -10.12 -15.94 12.29
N LEU A 28 -9.40 -14.96 11.75
CA LEU A 28 -8.06 -14.58 12.18
C LEU A 28 -8.10 -13.27 12.97
N LYS A 29 -7.14 -13.10 13.87
CA LYS A 29 -6.97 -11.83 14.58
C LYS A 29 -6.46 -10.75 13.60
N ARG A 30 -6.88 -9.52 13.79
CA ARG A 30 -6.45 -8.38 12.94
C ARG A 30 -4.92 -8.25 12.85
N ASN A 31 -4.21 -8.46 13.96
CA ASN A 31 -2.75 -8.41 13.96
C ASN A 31 -2.10 -9.49 13.10
N GLU A 32 -2.73 -10.67 12.98
CA GLU A 32 -2.24 -11.74 12.10
C GLU A 32 -2.42 -11.36 10.63
N ILE A 33 -3.60 -10.83 10.29
CA ILE A 33 -3.94 -10.40 8.93
C ILE A 33 -3.06 -9.21 8.52
N LYS A 34 -2.81 -8.27 9.43
CA LYS A 34 -1.97 -7.08 9.20
C LYS A 34 -0.60 -7.45 8.65
N ASN A 35 -0.02 -8.57 9.10
CA ASN A 35 1.28 -9.06 8.63
C ASN A 35 1.30 -9.51 7.15
N PHE A 36 0.16 -9.63 6.50
CA PHE A 36 0.05 -10.06 5.10
C PHE A 36 -0.26 -8.90 4.15
N ILE A 37 -0.52 -7.70 4.68
CA ILE A 37 -0.84 -6.50 3.90
C ILE A 37 0.45 -5.99 3.23
N GLY A 38 0.33 -5.34 2.06
CA GLY A 38 1.45 -4.71 1.34
C GLY A 38 1.98 -5.53 0.16
N LYS A 39 1.85 -6.87 0.19
CA LYS A 39 2.28 -7.77 -0.90
C LYS A 39 1.18 -8.07 -1.95
N GLY A 40 0.07 -7.31 -1.91
CA GLY A 40 -1.07 -7.47 -2.81
C GLY A 40 -2.13 -8.45 -2.31
N ALA A 41 -3.35 -8.35 -2.90
CA ALA A 41 -4.53 -9.10 -2.46
C ALA A 41 -4.35 -10.63 -2.56
N GLU A 42 -3.71 -11.11 -3.63
CA GLU A 42 -3.43 -12.53 -3.81
C GLU A 42 -2.63 -13.11 -2.65
N ASN A 43 -1.55 -12.43 -2.24
CA ASN A 43 -0.74 -12.86 -1.10
C ASN A 43 -1.55 -12.83 0.21
N LEU A 44 -2.31 -11.76 0.45
CA LEU A 44 -3.17 -11.62 1.62
C LEU A 44 -4.13 -12.81 1.74
N ILE A 45 -4.85 -13.14 0.67
CA ILE A 45 -5.80 -14.26 0.64
C ILE A 45 -5.08 -15.59 0.90
N LYS A 46 -3.99 -15.87 0.16
CA LYS A 46 -3.24 -17.12 0.31
C LYS A 46 -2.71 -17.34 1.73
N GLN A 47 -2.12 -16.31 2.34
CA GLN A 47 -1.58 -16.42 3.70
C GLN A 47 -2.71 -16.57 4.74
N SER A 48 -3.83 -15.88 4.57
CA SER A 48 -5.00 -16.00 5.45
C SER A 48 -5.60 -17.40 5.39
N LEU A 49 -5.76 -17.98 4.20
CA LEU A 49 -6.22 -19.36 4.04
C LEU A 49 -5.26 -20.37 4.69
N ARG A 50 -3.95 -20.22 4.48
CA ARG A 50 -2.93 -21.09 5.10
C ARG A 50 -2.98 -21.04 6.62
N LEU A 51 -3.08 -19.85 7.18
CA LEU A 51 -3.08 -19.66 8.64
C LEU A 51 -4.36 -20.23 9.26
N SER A 52 -5.53 -20.00 8.63
CA SER A 52 -6.82 -20.46 9.13
C SER A 52 -7.00 -21.98 9.04
N SER A 53 -6.56 -22.63 7.95
CA SER A 53 -6.81 -24.08 7.72
C SER A 53 -5.62 -24.98 7.98
N LYS A 54 -4.39 -24.42 8.04
CA LYS A 54 -3.13 -25.18 8.06
C LYS A 54 -2.95 -26.12 6.85
N LYS A 55 -3.67 -25.85 5.75
CA LYS A 55 -3.66 -26.64 4.51
C LYS A 55 -3.21 -25.80 3.33
N ASP A 56 -2.91 -26.45 2.20
CA ASP A 56 -2.63 -25.74 0.96
C ASP A 56 -3.87 -24.95 0.49
N PRO A 57 -3.75 -23.65 0.23
CA PRO A 57 -4.87 -22.83 -0.23
C PRO A 57 -5.27 -23.08 -1.68
N GLY A 58 -4.45 -23.77 -2.48
CA GLY A 58 -4.63 -23.93 -3.92
C GLY A 58 -6.06 -24.26 -4.35
N PRO A 59 -6.66 -25.36 -3.84
CA PRO A 59 -8.02 -25.78 -4.24
C PRO A 59 -9.12 -24.76 -3.90
N LEU A 60 -8.92 -23.94 -2.88
CA LEU A 60 -9.92 -22.97 -2.40
C LEU A 60 -9.68 -21.55 -2.91
N PHE A 61 -8.50 -21.28 -3.49
CA PHE A 61 -8.08 -19.91 -3.81
C PHE A 61 -9.06 -19.17 -4.72
N ALA A 62 -9.47 -19.76 -5.82
CA ALA A 62 -10.38 -19.11 -6.78
C ALA A 62 -11.75 -18.74 -6.17
N LYS A 63 -12.26 -19.57 -5.24
CA LYS A 63 -13.49 -19.27 -4.50
C LYS A 63 -13.26 -18.18 -3.48
N ALA A 64 -12.15 -18.26 -2.72
CA ALA A 64 -11.77 -17.27 -1.72
C ALA A 64 -11.54 -15.89 -2.34
N GLU A 65 -10.88 -15.81 -3.49
CA GLU A 65 -10.64 -14.57 -4.21
C GLU A 65 -11.96 -13.86 -4.58
N LYS A 66 -12.94 -14.60 -5.09
CA LYS A 66 -14.26 -14.04 -5.40
C LYS A 66 -15.00 -13.55 -4.15
N LEU A 67 -14.97 -14.30 -3.07
CA LEU A 67 -15.60 -13.91 -1.81
C LEU A 67 -14.91 -12.69 -1.20
N PHE A 68 -13.57 -12.67 -1.17
CA PHE A 68 -12.82 -11.51 -0.71
C PHE A 68 -13.15 -10.26 -1.55
N ALA A 69 -13.12 -10.39 -2.88
CA ALA A 69 -13.45 -9.29 -3.78
C ALA A 69 -14.86 -8.75 -3.54
N HIS A 70 -15.84 -9.63 -3.32
CA HIS A 70 -17.21 -9.24 -2.98
C HIS A 70 -17.24 -8.43 -1.68
N HIS A 71 -16.74 -8.98 -0.57
CA HIS A 71 -16.77 -8.30 0.73
C HIS A 71 -15.96 -7.01 0.73
N TYR A 72 -14.76 -7.04 0.14
CA TYR A 72 -13.88 -5.88 0.13
C TYR A 72 -14.42 -4.73 -0.72
N SER A 73 -15.10 -5.02 -1.84
CA SER A 73 -15.69 -3.98 -2.70
C SER A 73 -16.72 -3.11 -1.96
N LEU A 74 -17.39 -3.66 -0.96
CA LEU A 74 -18.42 -2.94 -0.17
C LEU A 74 -17.82 -1.93 0.81
N ILE A 75 -16.57 -2.14 1.24
CA ILE A 75 -15.97 -1.37 2.35
C ILE A 75 -14.61 -0.75 2.00
N SER A 76 -13.99 -1.10 0.90
CA SER A 76 -12.61 -0.72 0.54
C SER A 76 -12.35 0.79 0.50
N ALA A 77 -13.38 1.58 0.24
CA ALA A 77 -13.27 3.04 0.20
C ALA A 77 -13.51 3.71 1.58
N ASN A 78 -13.74 2.95 2.66
CA ASN A 78 -14.03 3.51 3.99
C ASN A 78 -12.77 3.79 4.82
N SER A 79 -11.60 3.33 4.37
CA SER A 79 -10.34 3.49 5.11
C SER A 79 -10.01 4.95 5.38
N LEU A 80 -9.55 5.21 6.59
CA LEU A 80 -9.22 6.56 7.04
C LEU A 80 -7.80 6.94 6.60
N MET A 81 -7.62 8.20 6.26
CA MET A 81 -6.29 8.78 6.04
C MET A 81 -5.54 8.89 7.37
N PHE A 82 -4.23 8.61 7.35
CA PHE A 82 -3.38 8.93 8.50
C PHE A 82 -3.25 10.44 8.69
N ASP A 83 -3.04 10.82 9.95
CA ASP A 83 -2.86 12.23 10.31
C ASP A 83 -1.71 12.88 9.56
N GLY A 84 -1.93 14.12 9.11
CA GLY A 84 -0.94 14.92 8.40
C GLY A 84 -0.82 14.63 6.89
N VAL A 85 -1.34 13.51 6.40
CA VAL A 85 -1.23 13.13 4.97
C VAL A 85 -1.84 14.19 4.06
N LYS A 86 -3.11 14.56 4.29
CA LYS A 86 -3.79 15.57 3.45
C LYS A 86 -3.06 16.91 3.46
N LYS A 87 -2.62 17.36 4.64
CA LYS A 87 -1.89 18.61 4.80
C LYS A 87 -0.57 18.60 4.05
N ALA A 88 0.20 17.52 4.16
CA ALA A 88 1.47 17.39 3.46
C ALA A 88 1.29 17.35 1.93
N ILE A 89 0.29 16.60 1.43
CA ILE A 89 -0.01 16.54 -0.01
C ILE A 89 -0.37 17.93 -0.56
N VAL A 90 -1.25 18.67 0.11
CA VAL A 90 -1.63 20.03 -0.29
C VAL A 90 -0.42 20.96 -0.27
N TYR A 91 0.43 20.86 0.76
CA TYR A 91 1.66 21.65 0.86
C TYR A 91 2.61 21.35 -0.30
N LEU A 92 2.89 20.07 -0.60
CA LEU A 92 3.78 19.69 -1.70
C LEU A 92 3.25 20.20 -3.05
N LYS A 93 1.95 20.08 -3.31
CA LYS A 93 1.35 20.65 -4.53
C LYS A 93 1.48 22.17 -4.60
N SER A 94 1.39 22.88 -3.46
CA SER A 94 1.61 24.34 -3.41
C SER A 94 3.06 24.77 -3.68
N LYS A 95 3.98 23.81 -3.68
CA LYS A 95 5.41 23.97 -3.99
C LYS A 95 5.77 23.38 -5.36
N ASP A 96 4.78 23.10 -6.19
CA ASP A 96 4.92 22.57 -7.55
C ASP A 96 5.57 21.19 -7.64
N PHE A 97 5.57 20.39 -6.53
CA PHE A 97 6.02 19.02 -6.58
C PHE A 97 5.05 18.15 -7.38
N LEU A 98 5.62 17.26 -8.19
CA LEU A 98 4.86 16.18 -8.83
C LEU A 98 4.63 15.05 -7.82
N LEU A 99 3.40 14.53 -7.77
CA LEU A 99 3.00 13.51 -6.81
C LEU A 99 2.54 12.25 -7.53
N GLY A 100 3.17 11.12 -7.19
CA GLY A 100 2.79 9.79 -7.67
C GLY A 100 2.31 8.88 -6.55
N CYS A 101 1.23 8.13 -6.80
CA CYS A 101 0.82 7.04 -5.94
C CYS A 101 1.18 5.70 -6.58
N VAL A 102 2.14 4.96 -5.99
CA VAL A 102 2.56 3.63 -6.47
C VAL A 102 2.19 2.58 -5.43
N THR A 103 1.26 1.68 -5.76
CA THR A 103 0.72 0.70 -4.82
C THR A 103 0.58 -0.70 -5.41
N ASN A 104 0.67 -1.73 -4.55
CA ASN A 104 0.36 -3.12 -4.93
C ASN A 104 -1.14 -3.44 -4.88
N LYS A 105 -1.97 -2.47 -4.46
CA LYS A 105 -3.43 -2.57 -4.42
C LYS A 105 -4.01 -2.55 -5.84
N PRO A 106 -4.97 -3.42 -6.18
CA PRO A 106 -5.65 -3.40 -7.48
C PRO A 106 -6.32 -2.06 -7.78
N ALA A 107 -6.36 -1.67 -9.07
CA ALA A 107 -6.87 -0.37 -9.53
C ALA A 107 -8.29 -0.09 -9.05
N ILE A 108 -9.18 -1.07 -9.15
CA ILE A 108 -10.58 -0.93 -8.73
C ILE A 108 -10.74 -0.44 -7.27
N TYR A 109 -9.89 -0.90 -6.36
CA TYR A 109 -9.93 -0.47 -4.95
C TYR A 109 -9.09 0.80 -4.71
N THR A 110 -8.02 0.99 -5.50
CA THR A 110 -7.20 2.21 -5.45
C THR A 110 -8.02 3.41 -5.86
N GLU A 111 -8.68 3.35 -7.01
CA GLU A 111 -9.51 4.42 -7.53
C GLU A 111 -10.68 4.75 -6.60
N ALA A 112 -11.38 3.74 -6.09
CA ALA A 112 -12.50 3.95 -5.17
C ALA A 112 -12.08 4.74 -3.93
N LEU A 113 -10.94 4.37 -3.31
CA LEU A 113 -10.44 5.03 -2.10
C LEU A 113 -9.87 6.42 -2.39
N MET A 114 -9.09 6.57 -3.46
CA MET A 114 -8.50 7.85 -3.87
C MET A 114 -9.56 8.88 -4.23
N ASN A 115 -10.60 8.47 -4.97
CA ASN A 115 -11.72 9.34 -5.35
C ASN A 115 -12.54 9.77 -4.12
N LYS A 116 -12.92 8.82 -3.25
CA LYS A 116 -13.69 9.14 -2.05
C LYS A 116 -12.94 10.08 -1.11
N SER A 117 -11.63 9.92 -0.99
CA SER A 117 -10.77 10.79 -0.18
C SER A 117 -10.41 12.12 -0.84
N ARG A 118 -10.77 12.29 -2.12
CA ARG A 118 -10.37 13.44 -2.97
C ARG A 118 -8.86 13.60 -3.09
N LEU A 119 -8.11 12.50 -3.05
CA LEU A 119 -6.67 12.54 -3.31
C LEU A 119 -6.33 12.41 -4.79
N THR A 120 -7.21 11.88 -5.61
CA THR A 120 -7.01 11.76 -7.07
C THR A 120 -6.66 13.10 -7.70
N GLU A 121 -7.28 14.18 -7.27
CA GLU A 121 -7.06 15.54 -7.80
C GLU A 121 -5.66 16.13 -7.54
N PHE A 122 -4.91 15.52 -6.62
CA PHE A 122 -3.54 15.95 -6.28
C PHE A 122 -2.47 15.06 -6.91
N MET A 123 -2.85 13.91 -7.49
CA MET A 123 -1.89 12.96 -8.05
C MET A 123 -1.67 13.22 -9.54
N ASP A 124 -0.43 13.36 -9.93
CA ASP A 124 -0.02 13.50 -11.33
C ASP A 124 0.08 12.13 -12.02
N VAL A 125 0.29 11.06 -11.22
CA VAL A 125 0.26 9.67 -11.69
C VAL A 125 -0.24 8.72 -10.58
N ILE A 126 -1.02 7.70 -10.97
CA ILE A 126 -1.43 6.61 -10.09
C ILE A 126 -1.06 5.29 -10.75
N VAL A 127 -0.23 4.49 -10.08
CA VAL A 127 0.21 3.16 -10.51
C VAL A 127 -0.30 2.13 -9.50
N SER A 128 -1.28 1.36 -9.92
CA SER A 128 -1.93 0.31 -9.14
C SER A 128 -1.25 -1.05 -9.35
N GLY A 129 -1.62 -2.04 -8.54
CA GLY A 129 -0.99 -3.36 -8.55
C GLY A 129 -1.19 -4.17 -9.85
N ASP A 130 -2.03 -3.72 -10.73
CA ASP A 130 -2.36 -4.29 -12.06
C ASP A 130 -2.01 -3.35 -13.22
N THR A 131 -1.43 -2.19 -12.96
CA THR A 131 -0.98 -1.26 -14.00
C THR A 131 0.26 -1.79 -14.74
N THR A 132 1.17 -2.45 -14.03
CA THR A 132 2.42 -2.98 -14.59
C THR A 132 2.50 -4.50 -14.46
N LYS A 133 3.36 -5.14 -15.27
CA LYS A 133 3.54 -6.61 -15.24
C LYS A 133 4.12 -7.15 -13.94
N LYS A 134 4.76 -6.29 -13.16
CA LYS A 134 5.37 -6.63 -11.87
C LYS A 134 4.91 -5.65 -10.81
N LYS A 135 4.93 -6.09 -9.56
CA LYS A 135 4.57 -5.32 -8.37
C LYS A 135 5.81 -5.03 -7.53
N LYS A 136 5.74 -4.03 -6.64
CA LYS A 136 6.77 -3.86 -5.61
C LYS A 136 6.93 -5.18 -4.82
N PRO A 137 8.13 -5.65 -4.51
CA PRO A 137 9.42 -4.93 -4.47
C PRO A 137 10.16 -4.79 -5.80
N ASP A 138 9.62 -5.23 -6.94
CA ASP A 138 10.23 -4.95 -8.24
C ASP A 138 10.18 -3.44 -8.52
N PRO A 139 11.25 -2.82 -9.05
CA PRO A 139 11.30 -1.38 -9.32
C PRO A 139 10.37 -0.92 -10.45
N LEU A 140 9.89 -1.83 -11.28
CA LEU A 140 9.12 -1.50 -12.49
C LEU A 140 7.95 -0.54 -12.26
N PRO A 141 7.11 -0.66 -11.20
CA PRO A 141 6.02 0.28 -10.95
C PRO A 141 6.50 1.71 -10.67
N ILE A 142 7.63 1.86 -9.95
CA ILE A 142 8.22 3.16 -9.64
C ILE A 142 8.82 3.78 -10.91
N LEU A 143 9.62 3.01 -11.64
CA LEU A 143 10.21 3.47 -12.91
C LEU A 143 9.14 3.83 -13.94
N TYR A 144 8.03 3.11 -13.97
CA TYR A 144 6.88 3.45 -14.81
C TYR A 144 6.29 4.82 -14.43
N ALA A 145 6.07 5.06 -13.12
CA ALA A 145 5.55 6.34 -12.63
C ALA A 145 6.50 7.49 -12.98
N LEU A 146 7.80 7.32 -12.74
CA LEU A 146 8.82 8.33 -13.03
C LEU A 146 8.90 8.65 -14.52
N ASN A 147 8.81 7.63 -15.38
CA ASN A 147 8.77 7.84 -16.84
C ASN A 147 7.53 8.65 -17.26
N GLN A 148 6.34 8.36 -16.71
CA GLN A 148 5.12 9.13 -17.01
C GLN A 148 5.26 10.61 -16.59
N LEU A 149 6.01 10.88 -15.53
CA LEU A 149 6.27 12.23 -15.02
C LEU A 149 7.50 12.90 -15.65
N ASN A 150 8.28 12.17 -16.46
CA ASN A 150 9.56 12.60 -17.04
C ASN A 150 10.56 13.08 -15.95
N ILE A 151 10.66 12.30 -14.86
CA ILE A 151 11.55 12.56 -13.71
C ILE A 151 12.62 11.47 -13.64
N GLU A 152 13.87 11.88 -13.39
CA GLU A 152 14.97 10.94 -13.13
C GLU A 152 14.83 10.34 -11.72
N PRO A 153 15.17 9.05 -11.53
CA PRO A 153 15.05 8.40 -10.21
C PRO A 153 15.74 9.15 -9.07
N LYS A 154 16.93 9.69 -9.30
CA LYS A 154 17.71 10.45 -8.31
C LYS A 154 17.01 11.74 -7.82
N ASP A 155 16.05 12.24 -8.58
CA ASP A 155 15.30 13.47 -8.28
C ASP A 155 13.93 13.14 -7.65
N ALA A 156 13.71 11.88 -7.27
CA ALA A 156 12.48 11.40 -6.68
C ALA A 156 12.69 10.78 -5.29
N ILE A 157 11.64 10.89 -4.46
CA ILE A 157 11.60 10.28 -3.13
C ILE A 157 10.49 9.23 -3.11
N MET A 158 10.85 7.97 -2.84
CA MET A 158 9.88 6.93 -2.51
C MET A 158 9.54 7.00 -1.03
N ILE A 159 8.26 7.17 -0.71
CA ILE A 159 7.77 7.19 0.67
C ILE A 159 6.93 5.94 0.90
N GLY A 160 7.31 5.14 1.90
CA GLY A 160 6.62 3.90 2.22
C GLY A 160 6.75 3.48 3.68
N ASP A 161 6.06 2.41 4.03
CA ASP A 161 5.99 1.90 5.40
C ASP A 161 6.53 0.47 5.56
N SER A 162 7.02 -0.14 4.48
CA SER A 162 7.41 -1.54 4.48
C SER A 162 8.70 -1.82 3.70
N ILE A 163 9.31 -2.98 3.96
CA ILE A 163 10.49 -3.45 3.21
C ILE A 163 10.20 -3.56 1.70
N VAL A 164 8.93 -3.82 1.32
CA VAL A 164 8.51 -3.88 -0.07
C VAL A 164 8.69 -2.53 -0.78
N ASP A 165 8.46 -1.43 -0.08
CA ASP A 165 8.64 -0.08 -0.58
C ASP A 165 10.12 0.30 -0.66
N ILE A 166 10.89 -0.03 0.39
CA ILE A 166 12.32 0.22 0.47
C ILE A 166 13.06 -0.51 -0.66
N ASP A 167 12.80 -1.81 -0.82
CA ASP A 167 13.44 -2.61 -1.86
C ASP A 167 13.13 -2.09 -3.26
N ALA A 168 11.87 -1.71 -3.50
CA ALA A 168 11.46 -1.17 -4.79
C ALA A 168 12.10 0.19 -5.07
N GLY A 169 12.12 1.10 -4.08
CA GLY A 169 12.73 2.43 -4.19
C GLY A 169 14.24 2.35 -4.40
N TYR A 170 14.91 1.51 -3.61
CA TYR A 170 16.34 1.28 -3.74
C TYR A 170 16.73 0.72 -5.11
N ALA A 171 15.99 -0.29 -5.57
CA ALA A 171 16.22 -0.89 -6.89
C ALA A 171 15.88 0.06 -8.05
N ALA A 172 14.97 1.02 -7.83
CA ALA A 172 14.66 2.08 -8.80
C ALA A 172 15.69 3.22 -8.79
N GLY A 173 16.53 3.35 -7.76
CA GLY A 173 17.50 4.43 -7.60
C GLY A 173 16.92 5.75 -7.08
N THR A 174 15.79 5.70 -6.35
CA THR A 174 15.18 6.87 -5.70
C THR A 174 15.73 7.08 -4.30
N HIS A 175 15.56 8.29 -3.75
CA HIS A 175 15.65 8.49 -2.31
C HIS A 175 14.53 7.74 -1.60
N ILE A 176 14.77 7.33 -0.34
CA ILE A 176 13.83 6.51 0.42
C ILE A 176 13.53 7.15 1.77
N PHE A 177 12.26 7.51 1.97
CA PHE A 177 11.73 7.97 3.24
C PHE A 177 10.75 6.95 3.79
N THR A 178 10.74 6.75 5.11
CA THR A 178 9.83 5.79 5.75
C THR A 178 8.96 6.44 6.81
N VAL A 179 7.79 5.85 7.04
CA VAL A 179 6.86 6.21 8.11
C VAL A 179 6.75 5.06 9.13
N PRO A 180 6.67 5.35 10.44
CA PRO A 180 6.75 4.31 11.49
C PRO A 180 5.41 3.66 11.83
N TYR A 181 4.30 4.24 11.39
CA TYR A 181 2.95 3.86 11.81
C TYR A 181 2.29 2.79 10.92
N GLY A 182 2.95 2.38 9.83
CA GLY A 182 2.40 1.45 8.85
C GLY A 182 2.49 -0.04 9.24
N TYR A 183 2.66 -0.89 8.23
CA TYR A 183 2.57 -2.34 8.38
C TYR A 183 3.95 -3.01 8.28
N GLN A 184 4.85 -2.66 9.20
CA GLN A 184 6.28 -3.00 9.17
C GLN A 184 6.62 -4.45 9.47
N PHE A 185 5.65 -5.32 9.70
CA PHE A 185 5.84 -6.76 9.95
C PHE A 185 6.79 -7.13 11.11
N GLY A 186 6.98 -6.24 12.09
CA GLY A 186 7.90 -6.46 13.22
C GLY A 186 9.39 -6.36 12.86
N GLU A 187 9.73 -6.11 11.62
CA GLU A 187 11.11 -5.86 11.18
C GLU A 187 11.44 -4.37 11.31
N SER A 188 12.68 -4.08 11.68
CA SER A 188 13.18 -2.71 11.61
C SER A 188 13.30 -2.32 10.14
N ILE A 189 12.50 -1.35 9.69
CA ILE A 189 12.63 -0.76 8.35
C ILE A 189 13.72 0.30 8.28
N ILE A 190 14.37 0.61 9.41
CA ILE A 190 15.52 1.51 9.46
C ILE A 190 16.75 0.70 9.05
N SER A 191 17.28 0.99 7.88
CA SER A 191 18.47 0.38 7.31
C SER A 191 19.34 1.45 6.65
N ASP A 192 20.52 1.08 6.23
CA ASP A 192 21.44 1.91 5.44
C ASP A 192 20.89 2.36 4.09
N ARG A 193 19.76 1.78 3.66
CA ARG A 193 19.04 2.14 2.43
C ARG A 193 17.98 3.22 2.63
N VAL A 194 17.72 3.62 3.88
CA VAL A 194 16.71 4.64 4.20
C VAL A 194 17.39 5.97 4.45
N ASP A 195 17.12 6.96 3.59
CA ASP A 195 17.68 8.30 3.72
C ASP A 195 17.07 9.08 4.89
N TYR A 196 15.77 8.88 5.14
CA TYR A 196 15.08 9.56 6.24
C TYR A 196 13.93 8.75 6.82
N ALA A 197 13.94 8.57 8.15
CA ALA A 197 12.83 7.97 8.89
C ALA A 197 11.99 9.08 9.54
N MET A 198 10.81 9.33 8.98
CA MET A 198 9.88 10.34 9.50
C MET A 198 9.17 9.83 10.75
N SER A 199 8.85 10.69 11.70
CA SER A 199 7.98 10.34 12.83
C SER A 199 6.49 10.36 12.44
N ASN A 200 6.12 11.20 11.48
CA ASN A 200 4.78 11.28 10.88
C ASN A 200 4.84 11.95 9.50
N PHE A 201 3.78 11.79 8.71
CA PHE A 201 3.74 12.31 7.33
C PHE A 201 3.82 13.84 7.24
N ASN A 202 3.41 14.55 8.29
CA ASN A 202 3.43 16.01 8.31
C ASN A 202 4.85 16.60 8.36
N GLU A 203 5.88 15.80 8.69
CA GLU A 203 7.27 16.25 8.64
C GLU A 203 7.71 16.68 7.24
N LEU A 204 7.10 16.14 6.17
CA LEU A 204 7.37 16.56 4.80
C LEU A 204 7.26 18.08 4.61
N THR A 205 6.35 18.73 5.35
CA THR A 205 6.19 20.20 5.28
C THR A 205 7.34 20.98 5.89
N ARG A 206 8.30 20.30 6.53
CA ARG A 206 9.47 20.94 7.17
C ARG A 206 10.78 20.53 6.52
N ILE A 207 10.88 19.31 6.01
CA ILE A 207 12.12 18.75 5.45
C ILE A 207 12.23 18.98 3.94
N ILE A 208 11.11 19.20 3.26
CA ILE A 208 11.08 19.53 1.84
C ILE A 208 10.71 21.00 1.71
N ASN A 209 11.65 21.82 1.23
CA ASN A 209 11.49 23.25 1.02
C ASN A 209 11.63 23.61 -0.46
#